data_d2d495c63fa90f8822068bfcec16891d
#
_entry.id   d2d495c63fa90f8822068bfcec16891d
#
_cell.length_a   1.000
_cell.length_b   1.000
_cell.length_c   1.000
_cell.angle_alpha   90.00
_cell.angle_beta   90.00
_cell.angle_gamma   90.00
#
_symmetry.space_group_name_H-M   'P 1'
#
loop_
_entity.id
_entity.type
_entity.pdbx_description
1 polymer ?
#
loop_
_entity_poly.entity_id
_entity_poly.type
_entity_poly.pdbx_seq_one_letter_code
_entity_poly.pdbx_strand_id
1 'polypeptide(L)'
;MNNGPWGMGRRGTRRVAWRGIAVTIAAVVLSGCAAGAASSSPHLIWPLPPDPPRIEWVSQLATSGDVGQKTSLLSRLFGRIIGRSPIPIVRPSAVFSDGRGRILIADTGQQVVHVFDMSTKEYHQIFHLIGPARLIAPVGVAADHQGRIYVSDSTLNDIFLFDANGRLLGRIGEPGDYERVAGIAVGSDGRLYAADAGGHKIVVYGPDGEKVMTIGKRGGGPGQFNFPSQVAVDRHGTIYVTDSLNFRIQLFDPEGKFLRMFGQLGTRIGSFSKPKGVAVDTDGDIYVVDGLYDVVQIFNQQGQLLLHVGGGGSDPGRFWLPSGIAIDQHNRIYVADTYNHRVQIFQLLPGPAEQ
;
A
#
# COMPACT_ATOMS: atom_id res chain seq x y z
N MET A 1 86.16 7.73 -34.52
CA MET A 1 86.73 7.13 -35.73
C MET A 1 85.57 6.87 -36.71
N ASN A 2 85.73 7.58 -37.78
CA ASN A 2 85.29 7.33 -39.18
C ASN A 2 83.81 7.16 -39.48
N ASN A 3 83.26 8.15 -40.00
CA ASN A 3 83.18 8.63 -41.40
C ASN A 3 81.98 8.08 -42.18
N GLY A 4 81.21 9.05 -42.62
CA GLY A 4 80.12 9.03 -43.57
C GLY A 4 80.45 8.50 -44.96
N PRO A 5 79.86 8.88 -46.08
CA PRO A 5 78.93 9.99 -46.38
C PRO A 5 77.85 9.69 -47.45
N TRP A 6 76.90 10.66 -47.60
CA TRP A 6 76.26 11.17 -48.84
C TRP A 6 75.54 10.24 -49.88
N GLY A 7 74.32 10.61 -50.19
CA GLY A 7 73.61 10.21 -51.40
C GLY A 7 72.29 11.00 -51.57
N MET A 8 72.38 12.15 -52.27
CA MET A 8 71.19 12.89 -52.75
C MET A 8 70.52 12.14 -53.92
N GLY A 9 69.23 12.04 -53.88
CA GLY A 9 68.40 11.52 -54.95
C GLY A 9 67.07 12.24 -55.10
N ARG A 10 66.91 12.92 -56.20
CA ARG A 10 65.92 13.87 -56.68
C ARG A 10 64.43 13.42 -56.56
N ARG A 11 63.59 14.40 -56.22
CA ARG A 11 62.25 14.77 -56.66
C ARG A 11 61.46 13.78 -57.55
N GLY A 12 60.28 13.41 -57.05
CA GLY A 12 59.22 12.88 -57.88
C GLY A 12 57.88 13.23 -57.25
N THR A 13 57.29 14.31 -57.76
CA THR A 13 55.91 14.74 -57.41
C THR A 13 54.93 13.75 -58.02
N ARG A 14 54.32 12.88 -57.23
CA ARG A 14 53.12 12.17 -57.64
C ARG A 14 51.93 12.73 -56.97
N ARG A 15 51.07 13.38 -57.72
CA ARG A 15 49.70 13.76 -57.34
C ARG A 15 48.92 12.48 -57.09
N VAL A 16 48.52 12.25 -55.84
CA VAL A 16 47.57 11.21 -55.52
C VAL A 16 46.18 11.85 -55.54
N ALA A 17 45.41 11.40 -56.50
CA ALA A 17 44.00 11.79 -56.64
C ALA A 17 43.19 11.17 -55.47
N TRP A 18 42.53 12.01 -54.72
CA TRP A 18 41.55 11.58 -53.74
C TRP A 18 40.29 11.09 -54.47
N ARG A 19 40.13 9.80 -54.53
CA ARG A 19 38.87 9.15 -54.89
C ARG A 19 38.00 9.19 -53.64
N GLY A 20 36.93 9.99 -53.70
CA GLY A 20 35.90 10.01 -52.67
C GLY A 20 35.23 8.64 -52.55
N ILE A 21 35.32 8.04 -51.37
CA ILE A 21 34.50 6.88 -50.99
C ILE A 21 33.17 7.45 -50.52
N ALA A 22 32.16 7.36 -51.38
CA ALA A 22 30.76 7.58 -50.99
C ALA A 22 30.33 6.38 -50.13
N VAL A 23 30.24 6.57 -48.83
CA VAL A 23 29.60 5.60 -47.93
C VAL A 23 28.09 5.74 -48.10
N THR A 24 27.53 4.83 -48.88
CA THR A 24 26.08 4.67 -49.01
C THR A 24 25.58 3.97 -47.77
N ILE A 25 24.96 4.74 -46.85
CA ILE A 25 24.24 4.17 -45.72
C ILE A 25 22.93 3.59 -46.26
N ALA A 26 22.90 2.28 -46.50
CA ALA A 26 21.65 1.58 -46.77
C ALA A 26 20.84 1.49 -45.51
N ALA A 27 19.82 2.33 -45.38
CA ALA A 27 18.78 2.21 -44.33
C ALA A 27 17.94 0.97 -44.66
N VAL A 28 18.25 -0.14 -44.02
CA VAL A 28 17.36 -1.32 -44.00
C VAL A 28 16.19 -0.97 -43.09
N VAL A 29 15.09 -0.53 -43.66
CA VAL A 29 13.79 -0.44 -42.96
C VAL A 29 13.28 -1.87 -42.79
N LEU A 30 13.62 -2.49 -41.67
CA LEU A 30 12.94 -3.70 -41.20
C LEU A 30 11.55 -3.32 -40.75
N SER A 31 10.58 -3.43 -41.66
CA SER A 31 9.16 -3.40 -41.34
C SER A 31 8.81 -4.68 -40.59
N GLY A 32 9.23 -4.77 -39.34
CA GLY A 32 8.69 -5.75 -38.41
C GLY A 32 7.32 -5.27 -37.91
N CYS A 33 6.25 -5.77 -38.48
CA CYS A 33 4.94 -5.73 -37.85
C CYS A 33 5.00 -6.58 -36.57
N ALA A 34 5.57 -6.02 -35.50
CA ALA A 34 5.25 -6.46 -34.17
C ALA A 34 3.87 -5.87 -33.87
N ALA A 35 2.81 -6.62 -34.17
CA ALA A 35 1.54 -6.43 -33.54
C ALA A 35 1.80 -6.57 -32.04
N GLY A 36 1.96 -5.44 -31.35
CA GLY A 36 1.99 -5.39 -29.90
C GLY A 36 0.64 -5.95 -29.44
N ALA A 37 0.64 -7.21 -29.02
CA ALA A 37 -0.46 -7.73 -28.24
C ALA A 37 -0.59 -6.79 -27.05
N ALA A 38 -1.62 -5.96 -27.03
CA ALA A 38 -2.03 -5.25 -25.84
C ALA A 38 -2.22 -6.36 -24.79
N SER A 39 -1.34 -6.41 -23.79
CA SER A 39 -1.54 -7.30 -22.67
C SER A 39 -2.81 -6.83 -21.97
N SER A 40 -3.92 -7.49 -22.27
CA SER A 40 -5.16 -7.30 -21.52
C SER A 40 -4.84 -7.66 -20.08
N SER A 41 -5.12 -6.75 -19.16
CA SER A 41 -5.03 -7.03 -17.72
C SER A 41 -5.81 -8.32 -17.45
N PRO A 42 -5.31 -9.24 -16.62
CA PRO A 42 -6.01 -10.48 -16.34
C PRO A 42 -7.38 -10.15 -15.72
N HIS A 43 -8.45 -10.66 -16.30
CA HIS A 43 -9.79 -10.54 -15.73
C HIS A 43 -9.96 -11.59 -14.63
N LEU A 44 -9.65 -11.20 -13.40
CA LEU A 44 -9.73 -12.07 -12.21
C LEU A 44 -10.93 -11.65 -11.36
N ILE A 45 -11.83 -12.61 -11.11
CA ILE A 45 -13.08 -12.39 -10.38
C ILE A 45 -13.29 -13.45 -9.30
N TRP A 46 -13.99 -13.09 -8.24
CA TRP A 46 -14.40 -13.97 -7.15
C TRP A 46 -15.88 -13.75 -6.80
N PRO A 47 -16.63 -14.81 -6.48
CA PRO A 47 -16.25 -16.20 -6.67
C PRO A 47 -16.04 -16.51 -8.16
N LEU A 48 -15.46 -17.69 -8.44
CA LEU A 48 -15.37 -18.18 -9.83
C LEU A 48 -16.73 -18.67 -10.31
N PRO A 49 -17.01 -18.61 -11.63
CA PRO A 49 -18.22 -19.18 -12.17
C PRO A 49 -18.44 -20.64 -11.71
N PRO A 50 -19.71 -21.09 -11.50
CA PRO A 50 -20.96 -20.47 -11.98
C PRO A 50 -21.55 -19.39 -11.06
N ASP A 51 -20.98 -19.13 -9.91
CA ASP A 51 -21.51 -18.12 -8.99
C ASP A 51 -21.28 -16.70 -9.55
N PRO A 52 -22.22 -15.76 -9.31
CA PRO A 52 -22.05 -14.39 -9.79
C PRO A 52 -20.85 -13.72 -9.12
N PRO A 53 -19.98 -13.04 -9.89
CA PRO A 53 -18.81 -12.41 -9.33
C PRO A 53 -19.18 -11.25 -8.40
N ARG A 54 -18.46 -11.13 -7.30
CA ARG A 54 -18.62 -10.07 -6.30
C ARG A 54 -17.39 -9.19 -6.16
N ILE A 55 -16.21 -9.71 -6.45
CA ILE A 55 -14.94 -9.00 -6.38
C ILE A 55 -14.20 -9.17 -7.70
N GLU A 56 -13.62 -8.08 -8.20
CA GLU A 56 -12.75 -8.07 -9.38
C GLU A 56 -11.38 -7.49 -9.02
N TRP A 57 -10.31 -8.10 -9.51
CA TRP A 57 -8.98 -7.51 -9.45
C TRP A 57 -8.84 -6.40 -10.51
N VAL A 58 -8.40 -5.21 -10.07
CA VAL A 58 -8.32 -4.02 -10.95
C VAL A 58 -6.89 -3.75 -11.38
N SER A 59 -5.97 -3.65 -10.41
CA SER A 59 -4.58 -3.24 -10.65
C SER A 59 -3.71 -3.47 -9.41
N GLN A 60 -2.45 -3.03 -9.52
CA GLN A 60 -1.52 -3.00 -8.38
C GLN A 60 -0.63 -1.77 -8.43
N LEU A 61 -0.08 -1.39 -7.28
CA LEU A 61 0.98 -0.40 -7.11
C LEU A 61 2.22 -1.11 -6.55
N ALA A 62 3.33 -1.04 -7.26
CA ALA A 62 4.62 -1.62 -6.87
C ALA A 62 5.75 -0.59 -6.89
N THR A 63 5.60 0.48 -7.67
CA THR A 63 6.60 1.53 -7.84
C THR A 63 5.97 2.92 -7.95
N SER A 64 6.76 3.96 -7.73
CA SER A 64 6.34 5.35 -7.98
C SER A 64 5.88 5.62 -9.42
N GLY A 65 6.26 4.77 -10.38
CA GLY A 65 5.85 4.87 -11.78
C GLY A 65 4.39 4.51 -12.03
N ASP A 66 3.76 3.79 -11.10
CA ASP A 66 2.38 3.29 -11.24
C ASP A 66 1.33 4.40 -11.03
N VAL A 67 1.74 5.60 -10.64
CA VAL A 67 0.88 6.80 -10.61
C VAL A 67 0.39 7.22 -12.01
N GLY A 68 0.84 6.52 -13.07
CA GLY A 68 0.33 6.72 -14.43
C GLY A 68 0.83 8.00 -15.11
N GLN A 69 2.07 8.42 -14.82
CA GLN A 69 2.71 9.51 -15.54
C GLN A 69 2.70 9.22 -17.05
N LYS A 70 2.09 10.09 -17.84
CA LYS A 70 2.21 10.07 -19.31
C LYS A 70 3.66 10.41 -19.66
N THR A 71 4.54 9.40 -19.65
CA THR A 71 5.88 9.59 -20.22
C THR A 71 5.71 9.70 -21.72
N SER A 72 5.96 10.88 -22.30
CA SER A 72 6.04 11.05 -23.75
C SER A 72 7.11 10.09 -24.30
N LEU A 73 7.00 9.66 -25.56
CA LEU A 73 8.02 8.82 -26.20
C LEU A 73 9.43 9.41 -26.05
N LEU A 74 9.54 10.74 -26.12
CA LEU A 74 10.77 11.48 -25.86
C LEU A 74 11.25 11.34 -24.42
N SER A 75 10.39 11.44 -23.41
CA SER A 75 10.77 11.26 -21.99
C SER A 75 11.16 9.81 -21.67
N ARG A 76 10.60 8.82 -22.37
CA ARG A 76 11.05 7.42 -22.27
C ARG A 76 12.45 7.21 -22.84
N LEU A 77 12.78 7.87 -23.94
CA LEU A 77 14.12 7.83 -24.54
C LEU A 77 15.14 8.60 -23.70
N PHE A 78 14.80 9.81 -23.25
CA PHE A 78 15.68 10.65 -22.43
C PHE A 78 15.72 10.21 -20.96
N GLY A 79 14.63 9.67 -20.40
CA GLY A 79 14.59 9.13 -19.03
C GLY A 79 15.51 7.93 -18.83
N ARG A 80 15.76 7.12 -19.88
CA ARG A 80 16.80 6.08 -19.85
C ARG A 80 18.22 6.65 -19.82
N ILE A 81 18.40 7.89 -20.28
CA ILE A 81 19.70 8.58 -20.33
C ILE A 81 19.94 9.41 -19.05
N ILE A 82 18.90 9.89 -18.38
CA ILE A 82 18.97 10.77 -17.19
C ILE A 82 18.48 10.05 -15.91
N GLY A 83 18.34 8.73 -15.95
CA GLY A 83 18.43 7.78 -14.84
C GLY A 83 17.77 8.13 -13.50
N ARG A 84 16.46 8.42 -13.44
CA ARG A 84 15.71 8.21 -12.20
C ARG A 84 14.90 6.92 -12.33
N SER A 85 15.42 5.83 -11.76
CA SER A 85 14.66 4.59 -11.64
C SER A 85 13.41 4.84 -10.79
N PRO A 86 12.26 4.24 -11.13
CA PRO A 86 11.08 4.30 -10.27
C PRO A 86 11.42 3.81 -8.87
N ILE A 87 10.90 4.49 -7.85
CA ILE A 87 11.10 4.12 -6.45
C ILE A 87 10.19 2.92 -6.15
N PRO A 88 10.73 1.76 -5.75
CA PRO A 88 9.92 0.58 -5.47
C PRO A 88 9.18 0.70 -4.13
N ILE A 89 8.08 -0.01 -3.95
CA ILE A 89 7.53 -0.39 -2.66
C ILE A 89 8.32 -1.60 -2.18
N VAL A 90 8.73 -1.65 -0.90
CA VAL A 90 9.60 -2.73 -0.39
C VAL A 90 8.90 -3.63 0.61
N ARG A 91 8.27 -3.07 1.63
CA ARG A 91 7.55 -3.84 2.64
C ARG A 91 6.32 -3.06 3.12
N PRO A 92 5.28 -2.97 2.28
CA PRO A 92 4.06 -2.28 2.65
C PRO A 92 3.41 -2.97 3.85
N SER A 93 3.09 -2.20 4.88
CA SER A 93 2.47 -2.66 6.14
C SER A 93 1.02 -2.22 6.27
N ALA A 94 0.71 -1.01 5.84
CA ALA A 94 -0.62 -0.43 5.87
C ALA A 94 -0.90 0.37 4.60
N VAL A 95 -2.17 0.53 4.28
CA VAL A 95 -2.64 1.33 3.16
C VAL A 95 -3.88 2.11 3.59
N PHE A 96 -4.05 3.30 3.03
CA PHE A 96 -5.23 4.14 3.16
C PHE A 96 -5.57 4.77 1.80
N SER A 97 -6.87 4.92 1.51
CA SER A 97 -7.35 5.67 0.35
C SER A 97 -8.39 6.69 0.79
N ASP A 98 -8.32 7.90 0.26
CA ASP A 98 -9.32 8.94 0.51
C ASP A 98 -10.53 8.83 -0.44
N GLY A 99 -10.53 7.83 -1.34
CA GLY A 99 -11.57 7.64 -2.35
C GLY A 99 -11.61 8.72 -3.44
N ARG A 100 -10.72 9.74 -3.39
CA ARG A 100 -10.62 10.85 -4.35
C ARG A 100 -9.41 10.74 -5.26
N GLY A 101 -8.63 9.67 -5.09
CA GLY A 101 -7.44 9.39 -5.90
C GLY A 101 -6.15 9.38 -5.10
N ARG A 102 -6.13 9.82 -3.84
CA ARG A 102 -4.93 9.76 -3.01
C ARG A 102 -4.85 8.43 -2.26
N ILE A 103 -3.71 7.77 -2.41
CA ILE A 103 -3.40 6.49 -1.77
C ILE A 103 -2.12 6.68 -0.95
N LEU A 104 -2.19 6.35 0.34
CA LEU A 104 -1.07 6.39 1.28
C LEU A 104 -0.65 4.97 1.60
N ILE A 105 0.66 4.68 1.56
CA ILE A 105 1.19 3.34 1.85
C ILE A 105 2.33 3.48 2.85
N ALA A 106 2.16 2.95 4.05
CA ALA A 106 3.25 2.83 5.02
C ALA A 106 4.16 1.69 4.61
N ASP A 107 5.45 2.00 4.41
CA ASP A 107 6.48 1.04 3.98
C ASP A 107 7.58 0.94 5.04
N THR A 108 7.53 -0.14 5.82
CA THR A 108 8.52 -0.43 6.86
C THR A 108 9.89 -0.79 6.28
N GLY A 109 9.95 -1.26 5.04
CA GLY A 109 11.20 -1.62 4.38
C GLY A 109 12.00 -0.41 3.92
N GLN A 110 11.32 0.64 3.45
CA GLN A 110 11.93 1.93 3.11
C GLN A 110 11.89 2.97 4.24
N GLN A 111 11.14 2.70 5.31
CA GLN A 111 10.96 3.63 6.43
C GLN A 111 10.29 4.95 6.00
N VAL A 112 9.29 4.84 5.12
CA VAL A 112 8.58 5.99 4.54
C VAL A 112 7.08 5.73 4.48
N VAL A 113 6.32 6.80 4.24
CA VAL A 113 4.97 6.69 3.68
C VAL A 113 5.02 7.15 2.23
N HIS A 114 4.65 6.28 1.29
CA HIS A 114 4.44 6.63 -0.10
C HIS A 114 3.09 7.33 -0.25
N VAL A 115 3.07 8.45 -0.95
CA VAL A 115 1.87 9.21 -1.29
C VAL A 115 1.71 9.20 -2.80
N PHE A 116 0.68 8.50 -3.28
CA PHE A 116 0.26 8.47 -4.68
C PHE A 116 -0.97 9.35 -4.82
N ASP A 117 -0.93 10.33 -5.70
CA ASP A 117 -2.12 11.05 -6.15
C ASP A 117 -2.43 10.65 -7.58
N MET A 118 -3.41 9.76 -7.75
CA MET A 118 -3.80 9.22 -9.04
C MET A 118 -4.56 10.25 -9.89
N SER A 119 -5.10 11.31 -9.27
CA SER A 119 -5.83 12.39 -9.95
C SER A 119 -4.89 13.39 -10.60
N THR A 120 -3.86 13.84 -9.87
CA THR A 120 -2.82 14.76 -10.37
C THR A 120 -1.66 14.04 -11.02
N LYS A 121 -1.54 12.71 -10.81
CA LYS A 121 -0.41 11.87 -11.24
C LYS A 121 0.90 12.26 -10.58
N GLU A 122 0.82 12.65 -9.32
CA GLU A 122 1.96 13.02 -8.52
C GLU A 122 2.30 11.93 -7.51
N TYR A 123 3.60 11.86 -7.18
CA TYR A 123 4.12 10.95 -6.18
C TYR A 123 5.15 11.67 -5.33
N HIS A 124 5.07 11.47 -4.00
CA HIS A 124 6.10 11.88 -3.07
C HIS A 124 6.19 10.90 -1.89
N GLN A 125 7.19 11.10 -1.02
CA GLN A 125 7.41 10.30 0.18
C GLN A 125 7.42 11.19 1.43
N ILE A 126 6.86 10.68 2.52
CA ILE A 126 6.92 11.26 3.85
C ILE A 126 7.86 10.40 4.69
N PHE A 127 8.94 10.99 5.23
CA PHE A 127 9.89 10.30 6.08
C PHE A 127 10.62 11.22 7.08
N HIS A 128 10.61 12.54 6.84
CA HIS A 128 11.23 13.51 7.72
C HIS A 128 10.34 13.86 8.92
N LEU A 129 10.94 13.87 10.10
CA LEU A 129 10.35 14.39 11.33
C LEU A 129 10.95 15.77 11.65
N ILE A 130 11.58 15.93 12.82
CA ILE A 130 12.21 17.19 13.21
C ILE A 130 13.73 17.05 13.05
N GLY A 131 14.36 18.01 12.37
CA GLY A 131 15.81 17.97 12.15
C GLY A 131 16.25 16.73 11.38
N PRO A 132 17.23 15.95 11.86
CA PRO A 132 17.70 14.73 11.21
C PRO A 132 16.80 13.49 11.49
N ALA A 133 15.80 13.61 12.39
CA ALA A 133 14.94 12.50 12.76
C ALA A 133 14.05 12.05 11.57
N ARG A 134 13.85 10.74 11.48
CA ARG A 134 13.05 10.08 10.41
C ARG A 134 12.12 9.04 10.99
N LEU A 135 11.11 8.65 10.23
CA LEU A 135 10.35 7.44 10.48
C LEU A 135 11.29 6.24 10.50
N ILE A 136 11.01 5.25 11.37
CA ILE A 136 11.82 4.03 11.52
C ILE A 136 10.99 2.80 11.12
N ALA A 137 9.79 2.66 11.68
CA ALA A 137 8.90 1.55 11.37
C ALA A 137 7.45 2.04 11.24
N PRO A 138 7.11 2.77 10.16
CA PRO A 138 5.73 3.18 9.93
C PRO A 138 4.85 1.97 9.67
N VAL A 139 3.92 1.68 10.59
CA VAL A 139 3.08 0.47 10.57
C VAL A 139 1.61 0.76 10.31
N GLY A 140 1.15 1.98 10.54
CA GLY A 140 -0.20 2.42 10.28
C GLY A 140 -0.22 3.78 9.59
N VAL A 141 -1.22 4.00 8.74
CA VAL A 141 -1.45 5.27 8.05
C VAL A 141 -2.95 5.51 7.89
N ALA A 142 -3.38 6.73 8.14
CA ALA A 142 -4.75 7.19 7.94
C ALA A 142 -4.74 8.67 7.57
N ALA A 143 -5.85 9.19 7.05
CA ALA A 143 -6.01 10.63 6.86
C ALA A 143 -7.43 11.05 7.23
N ASP A 144 -7.58 12.32 7.61
CA ASP A 144 -8.87 12.93 7.90
C ASP A 144 -9.46 13.67 6.68
N HIS A 145 -10.65 14.22 6.87
CA HIS A 145 -11.35 14.96 5.82
C HIS A 145 -10.66 16.28 5.42
N GLN A 146 -9.78 16.81 6.28
CA GLN A 146 -8.96 17.99 5.99
C GLN A 146 -7.69 17.64 5.21
N GLY A 147 -7.45 16.35 5.00
CA GLY A 147 -6.29 15.82 4.31
C GLY A 147 -5.04 15.73 5.19
N ARG A 148 -5.15 15.93 6.51
CA ARG A 148 -4.05 15.70 7.44
C ARG A 148 -3.76 14.20 7.51
N ILE A 149 -2.48 13.84 7.56
CA ILE A 149 -2.01 12.46 7.49
C ILE A 149 -1.48 12.05 8.86
N TYR A 150 -1.99 10.94 9.37
CA TYR A 150 -1.57 10.33 10.62
C TYR A 150 -0.73 9.10 10.30
N VAL A 151 0.44 8.97 10.94
CA VAL A 151 1.37 7.85 10.76
C VAL A 151 1.77 7.31 12.11
N SER A 152 1.45 6.06 12.40
CA SER A 152 1.98 5.37 13.58
C SER A 152 3.31 4.71 13.26
N ASP A 153 4.30 4.92 14.13
CA ASP A 153 5.63 4.30 14.05
C ASP A 153 5.86 3.40 15.27
N SER A 154 5.94 2.10 15.05
CA SER A 154 6.02 1.12 16.14
C SER A 154 7.40 1.05 16.83
N THR A 155 8.44 1.62 16.24
CA THR A 155 9.77 1.70 16.83
C THR A 155 9.95 2.99 17.63
N LEU A 156 9.46 4.12 17.09
CA LEU A 156 9.41 5.38 17.82
C LEU A 156 8.31 5.39 18.88
N ASN A 157 7.34 4.50 18.71
CA ASN A 157 6.19 4.31 19.59
C ASN A 157 5.35 5.59 19.75
N ASP A 158 5.14 6.26 18.62
CA ASP A 158 4.46 7.54 18.49
C ASP A 158 3.51 7.55 17.29
N ILE A 159 2.56 8.49 17.29
CA ILE A 159 1.74 8.83 16.12
C ILE A 159 2.10 10.24 15.68
N PHE A 160 2.57 10.38 14.45
CA PHE A 160 2.95 11.65 13.85
C PHE A 160 1.83 12.20 13.00
N LEU A 161 1.60 13.50 13.10
CA LEU A 161 0.62 14.24 12.31
C LEU A 161 1.34 15.10 11.27
N PHE A 162 0.94 14.95 10.00
CA PHE A 162 1.45 15.72 8.87
C PHE A 162 0.32 16.47 8.17
N ASP A 163 0.66 17.55 7.48
CA ASP A 163 -0.24 18.18 6.52
C ASP A 163 -0.36 17.33 5.24
N ALA A 164 -1.24 17.76 4.32
CA ALA A 164 -1.48 17.06 3.05
C ALA A 164 -0.24 16.95 2.14
N ASN A 165 0.76 17.81 2.35
CA ASN A 165 2.02 17.84 1.59
C ASN A 165 3.15 17.05 2.26
N GLY A 166 2.87 16.42 3.42
CA GLY A 166 3.84 15.63 4.18
C GLY A 166 4.76 16.45 5.09
N ARG A 167 4.41 17.71 5.40
CA ARG A 167 5.11 18.50 6.41
C ARG A 167 4.60 18.10 7.80
N LEU A 168 5.52 17.80 8.72
CA LEU A 168 5.18 17.49 10.09
C LEU A 168 4.49 18.67 10.79
N LEU A 169 3.33 18.41 11.38
CA LEU A 169 2.57 19.34 12.21
C LEU A 169 2.79 19.09 13.70
N GLY A 170 2.95 17.82 14.11
CA GLY A 170 3.13 17.47 15.52
C GLY A 170 3.02 15.96 15.76
N ARG A 171 2.72 15.62 17.01
CA ARG A 171 2.45 14.26 17.49
C ARG A 171 1.07 14.22 18.12
N ILE A 172 0.48 13.03 18.17
CA ILE A 172 -0.81 12.78 18.84
C ILE A 172 -0.55 11.97 20.10
N GLY A 173 -1.08 12.45 21.22
CA GLY A 173 -0.91 11.83 22.53
C GLY A 173 0.38 12.29 23.23
N GLU A 174 0.55 11.81 24.46
CA GLU A 174 1.67 12.12 25.31
C GLU A 174 2.73 11.00 25.26
N PRO A 175 4.02 11.32 25.54
CA PRO A 175 5.05 10.30 25.66
C PRO A 175 4.67 9.23 26.68
N GLY A 176 4.63 7.95 26.27
CA GLY A 176 4.26 6.83 27.14
C GLY A 176 2.77 6.45 27.09
N ASP A 177 1.96 7.08 26.26
CA ASP A 177 0.56 6.67 26.03
C ASP A 177 0.46 5.25 25.44
N TYR A 178 1.49 4.83 24.72
CA TYR A 178 1.56 3.53 24.07
C TYR A 178 2.71 2.67 24.61
N GLU A 179 2.47 1.36 24.73
CA GLU A 179 3.55 0.37 24.91
C GLU A 179 4.09 -0.11 23.57
N ARG A 180 3.22 -0.24 22.56
CA ARG A 180 3.59 -0.49 21.16
C ARG A 180 2.45 -0.16 20.23
N VAL A 181 2.47 1.04 19.67
CA VAL A 181 1.47 1.46 18.70
C VAL A 181 1.53 0.61 17.43
N ALA A 182 0.37 0.27 16.88
CA ALA A 182 0.19 -0.53 15.68
C ALA A 182 -0.72 0.18 14.66
N GLY A 183 -1.77 -0.47 14.18
CA GLY A 183 -2.69 0.12 13.22
C GLY A 183 -3.52 1.27 13.77
N ILE A 184 -3.88 2.19 12.90
CA ILE A 184 -4.68 3.38 13.21
C ILE A 184 -5.82 3.56 12.22
N ALA A 185 -6.89 4.24 12.64
CA ALA A 185 -7.98 4.67 11.78
C ALA A 185 -8.50 6.03 12.20
N VAL A 186 -9.06 6.79 11.26
CA VAL A 186 -9.79 8.03 11.55
C VAL A 186 -11.27 7.80 11.22
N GLY A 187 -12.13 8.05 12.18
CA GLY A 187 -13.58 7.97 12.01
C GLY A 187 -14.15 9.17 11.25
N SER A 188 -15.39 9.05 10.79
CA SER A 188 -16.11 10.16 10.13
C SER A 188 -16.35 11.37 11.04
N ASP A 189 -16.31 11.17 12.35
CA ASP A 189 -16.38 12.20 13.39
C ASP A 189 -15.03 12.90 13.66
N GLY A 190 -13.96 12.51 12.94
CA GLY A 190 -12.62 13.03 13.09
C GLY A 190 -11.82 12.46 14.27
N ARG A 191 -12.37 11.52 15.04
CA ARG A 191 -11.62 10.82 16.09
C ARG A 191 -10.57 9.91 15.48
N LEU A 192 -9.39 9.91 16.11
CA LEU A 192 -8.31 8.97 15.80
C LEU A 192 -8.36 7.78 16.76
N TYR A 193 -8.40 6.59 16.21
CA TYR A 193 -8.36 5.33 16.92
C TYR A 193 -7.01 4.67 16.71
N ALA A 194 -6.31 4.30 17.78
CA ALA A 194 -5.00 3.72 17.74
C ALA A 194 -4.95 2.39 18.49
N ALA A 195 -4.56 1.33 17.81
CA ALA A 195 -4.30 0.05 18.44
C ALA A 195 -2.93 0.10 19.16
N ASP A 196 -2.95 -0.05 20.48
CA ASP A 196 -1.75 -0.26 21.28
C ASP A 196 -1.58 -1.76 21.52
N ALA A 197 -0.81 -2.40 20.64
CA ALA A 197 -0.62 -3.84 20.69
C ALA A 197 0.08 -4.28 21.98
N GLY A 198 1.05 -3.52 22.47
CA GLY A 198 1.75 -3.80 23.73
C GLY A 198 0.87 -3.58 24.95
N GLY A 199 0.14 -2.47 24.98
CA GLY A 199 -0.77 -2.10 26.06
C GLY A 199 -2.11 -2.86 26.03
N HIS A 200 -2.35 -3.71 25.01
CA HIS A 200 -3.59 -4.50 24.88
C HIS A 200 -4.87 -3.68 24.94
N LYS A 201 -4.87 -2.54 24.27
CA LYS A 201 -5.97 -1.55 24.31
C LYS A 201 -6.09 -0.80 22.98
N ILE A 202 -7.21 -0.13 22.80
CA ILE A 202 -7.38 0.91 21.77
C ILE A 202 -7.42 2.25 22.48
N VAL A 203 -6.59 3.19 22.05
CA VAL A 203 -6.61 4.57 22.55
C VAL A 203 -7.32 5.44 21.52
N VAL A 204 -8.23 6.29 21.97
CA VAL A 204 -9.02 7.16 21.10
C VAL A 204 -8.75 8.62 21.45
N TYR A 205 -8.48 9.41 20.41
CA TYR A 205 -8.23 10.85 20.51
C TYR A 205 -9.30 11.62 19.76
N GLY A 206 -9.65 12.78 20.28
CA GLY A 206 -10.52 13.76 19.61
C GLY A 206 -9.83 14.40 18.39
N PRO A 207 -10.58 15.17 17.58
CA PRO A 207 -10.02 15.87 16.41
C PRO A 207 -8.96 16.91 16.75
N ASP A 208 -8.92 17.36 18.00
CA ASP A 208 -7.95 18.29 18.60
C ASP A 208 -6.67 17.58 19.11
N GLY A 209 -6.66 16.24 19.11
CA GLY A 209 -5.56 15.42 19.59
C GLY A 209 -5.61 15.07 21.08
N GLU A 210 -6.67 15.49 21.79
CA GLU A 210 -6.86 15.15 23.19
C GLU A 210 -7.38 13.71 23.36
N LYS A 211 -6.85 12.99 24.34
CA LYS A 211 -7.27 11.63 24.63
C LYS A 211 -8.66 11.60 25.23
N VAL A 212 -9.61 10.99 24.52
CA VAL A 212 -11.02 10.97 24.94
C VAL A 212 -11.43 9.66 25.60
N MET A 213 -10.88 8.51 25.20
CA MET A 213 -11.19 7.23 25.85
C MET A 213 -10.11 6.16 25.60
N THR A 214 -10.21 5.10 26.37
CA THR A 214 -9.43 3.86 26.17
C THR A 214 -10.39 2.68 26.21
N ILE A 215 -10.29 1.79 25.21
CA ILE A 215 -11.12 0.61 25.09
C ILE A 215 -10.27 -0.62 25.37
N GLY A 216 -10.71 -1.50 26.25
CA GLY A 216 -10.14 -2.79 26.53
C GLY A 216 -8.97 -2.79 27.50
N LYS A 217 -8.47 -3.99 27.73
CA LYS A 217 -7.34 -4.35 28.58
C LYS A 217 -6.87 -5.76 28.19
N ARG A 218 -5.71 -6.20 28.68
CA ARG A 218 -5.19 -7.54 28.45
C ARG A 218 -6.16 -8.63 28.91
N GLY A 219 -6.42 -9.61 28.04
CA GLY A 219 -7.19 -10.80 28.34
C GLY A 219 -7.84 -11.48 27.15
N GLY A 220 -8.64 -12.52 27.41
CA GLY A 220 -9.36 -13.31 26.41
C GLY A 220 -10.88 -13.16 26.41
N GLY A 221 -11.45 -12.43 27.39
CA GLY A 221 -12.90 -12.21 27.47
C GLY A 221 -13.42 -11.16 26.49
N PRO A 222 -14.75 -10.94 26.43
CA PRO A 222 -15.35 -9.85 25.69
C PRO A 222 -14.79 -8.48 26.12
N GLY A 223 -14.44 -7.63 25.15
CA GLY A 223 -13.83 -6.33 25.44
C GLY A 223 -12.40 -6.38 25.98
N GLN A 224 -11.76 -7.54 26.02
CA GLN A 224 -10.35 -7.71 26.38
C GLN A 224 -9.56 -8.10 25.14
N PHE A 225 -8.29 -7.72 25.08
CA PHE A 225 -7.44 -7.94 23.91
C PHE A 225 -6.15 -8.72 24.23
N ASN A 226 -5.64 -9.40 23.22
CA ASN A 226 -4.31 -9.97 23.22
C ASN A 226 -3.58 -9.56 21.93
N PHE A 227 -2.74 -8.52 22.02
CA PHE A 227 -2.05 -7.87 20.92
C PHE A 227 -3.00 -7.41 19.80
N PRO A 228 -3.88 -6.41 20.04
CA PRO A 228 -4.70 -5.82 18.98
C PRO A 228 -3.77 -5.19 17.93
N SER A 229 -3.96 -5.57 16.66
CA SER A 229 -3.03 -5.17 15.59
C SER A 229 -3.58 -4.07 14.68
N GLN A 230 -4.90 -4.01 14.51
CA GLN A 230 -5.56 -3.06 13.63
C GLN A 230 -6.91 -2.67 14.18
N VAL A 231 -7.33 -1.46 13.82
CA VAL A 231 -8.66 -0.92 14.08
C VAL A 231 -9.22 -0.35 12.78
N ALA A 232 -10.52 -0.53 12.57
CA ALA A 232 -11.30 0.17 11.54
C ALA A 232 -12.55 0.76 12.17
N VAL A 233 -13.10 1.79 11.53
CA VAL A 233 -14.32 2.46 11.97
C VAL A 233 -15.21 2.67 10.76
N ASP A 234 -16.45 2.23 10.84
CA ASP A 234 -17.42 2.43 9.76
C ASP A 234 -18.07 3.82 9.80
N ARG A 235 -18.91 4.12 8.81
CA ARG A 235 -19.63 5.40 8.73
C ARG A 235 -20.61 5.68 9.88
N HIS A 236 -20.98 4.65 10.63
CA HIS A 236 -21.87 4.73 11.79
C HIS A 236 -21.10 4.86 13.11
N GLY A 237 -19.76 4.84 13.05
CA GLY A 237 -18.88 4.90 14.21
C GLY A 237 -18.67 3.55 14.91
N THR A 238 -19.15 2.43 14.33
CA THR A 238 -18.84 1.10 14.84
C THR A 238 -17.36 0.82 14.70
N ILE A 239 -16.74 0.37 15.79
CA ILE A 239 -15.30 0.13 15.89
C ILE A 239 -15.03 -1.36 15.72
N TYR A 240 -14.19 -1.72 14.80
CA TYR A 240 -13.78 -3.10 14.49
C TYR A 240 -12.30 -3.27 14.87
N VAL A 241 -12.00 -4.25 15.73
CA VAL A 241 -10.64 -4.46 16.22
C VAL A 241 -10.18 -5.88 15.90
N THR A 242 -9.03 -5.99 15.24
CA THR A 242 -8.33 -7.25 15.08
C THR A 242 -7.61 -7.61 16.37
N ASP A 243 -8.13 -8.56 17.11
CA ASP A 243 -7.57 -9.11 18.33
C ASP A 243 -6.68 -10.31 17.98
N SER A 244 -5.46 -10.01 17.50
CA SER A 244 -4.63 -10.92 16.70
C SER A 244 -4.28 -12.21 17.41
N LEU A 245 -3.84 -12.18 18.66
CA LEU A 245 -3.43 -13.37 19.40
C LEU A 245 -4.59 -14.05 20.13
N ASN A 246 -5.80 -13.51 20.04
CA ASN A 246 -7.05 -14.18 20.36
C ASN A 246 -7.78 -14.70 19.11
N PHE A 247 -7.20 -14.52 17.91
CA PHE A 247 -7.69 -15.03 16.61
C PHE A 247 -9.13 -14.66 16.31
N ARG A 248 -9.50 -13.39 16.56
CA ARG A 248 -10.88 -12.90 16.43
C ARG A 248 -10.94 -11.42 16.03
N ILE A 249 -12.12 -11.02 15.60
CA ILE A 249 -12.51 -9.64 15.44
C ILE A 249 -13.51 -9.29 16.54
N GLN A 250 -13.34 -8.14 17.21
CA GLN A 250 -14.29 -7.61 18.17
C GLN A 250 -14.88 -6.31 17.65
N LEU A 251 -16.18 -6.12 17.89
CA LEU A 251 -16.95 -4.94 17.50
C LEU A 251 -17.38 -4.17 18.74
N PHE A 252 -17.30 -2.84 18.66
CA PHE A 252 -17.71 -1.92 19.72
C PHE A 252 -18.57 -0.81 19.14
N ASP A 253 -19.45 -0.24 19.96
CA ASP A 253 -20.17 0.98 19.61
C ASP A 253 -19.25 2.22 19.65
N PRO A 254 -19.74 3.41 19.19
CA PRO A 254 -18.94 4.64 19.21
C PRO A 254 -18.48 5.09 20.61
N GLU A 255 -19.14 4.63 21.66
CA GLU A 255 -18.81 4.87 23.07
C GLU A 255 -17.80 3.86 23.63
N GLY A 256 -17.34 2.89 22.79
CA GLY A 256 -16.38 1.85 23.17
C GLY A 256 -16.95 0.68 23.95
N LYS A 257 -18.29 0.53 23.99
CA LYS A 257 -18.94 -0.61 24.61
C LYS A 257 -18.90 -1.82 23.69
N PHE A 258 -18.54 -2.98 24.23
CA PHE A 258 -18.52 -4.24 23.49
C PHE A 258 -19.91 -4.59 22.93
N LEU A 259 -19.96 -4.91 21.64
CA LEU A 259 -21.17 -5.36 20.95
C LEU A 259 -21.14 -6.86 20.71
N ARG A 260 -20.11 -7.34 19.99
CA ARG A 260 -19.95 -8.76 19.63
C ARG A 260 -18.53 -9.08 19.22
N MET A 261 -18.27 -10.36 19.01
CA MET A 261 -17.02 -10.86 18.45
C MET A 261 -17.27 -12.10 17.60
N PHE A 262 -16.39 -12.38 16.65
CA PHE A 262 -16.38 -13.60 15.86
C PHE A 262 -14.96 -14.01 15.51
N GLY A 263 -14.80 -15.26 15.08
CA GLY A 263 -13.53 -15.85 14.73
C GLY A 263 -12.94 -16.71 15.87
N GLN A 264 -12.10 -17.62 15.47
CA GLN A 264 -11.36 -18.54 16.34
C GLN A 264 -10.12 -19.05 15.63
N LEU A 265 -9.14 -19.52 16.38
CA LEU A 265 -7.99 -20.24 15.84
C LEU A 265 -8.46 -21.49 15.08
N GLY A 266 -7.95 -21.68 13.87
CA GLY A 266 -8.25 -22.86 13.09
C GLY A 266 -7.40 -22.98 11.83
N THR A 267 -7.62 -24.04 11.05
CA THR A 267 -6.88 -24.35 9.83
C THR A 267 -7.75 -24.30 8.57
N ARG A 268 -8.98 -23.85 8.69
CA ARG A 268 -9.93 -23.74 7.56
C ARG A 268 -10.34 -22.30 7.34
N ILE A 269 -10.71 -21.97 6.12
CA ILE A 269 -11.36 -20.70 5.78
C ILE A 269 -12.62 -20.54 6.66
N GLY A 270 -12.85 -19.33 7.16
CA GLY A 270 -13.85 -19.03 8.19
C GLY A 270 -13.30 -19.06 9.64
N SER A 271 -12.07 -19.58 9.84
CA SER A 271 -11.28 -19.41 11.04
C SER A 271 -10.03 -18.56 10.74
N PHE A 272 -9.30 -18.16 11.77
CA PHE A 272 -8.11 -17.33 11.62
C PHE A 272 -6.85 -18.07 12.06
N SER A 273 -5.76 -17.80 11.34
CA SER A 273 -4.42 -18.27 11.73
C SER A 273 -3.52 -17.09 12.13
N LYS A 274 -3.57 -15.98 11.39
CA LYS A 274 -2.87 -14.75 11.71
C LYS A 274 -3.65 -13.55 11.20
N PRO A 275 -4.80 -13.20 11.81
CA PRO A 275 -5.55 -12.04 11.41
C PRO A 275 -4.73 -10.77 11.66
N LYS A 276 -4.69 -9.87 10.68
CA LYS A 276 -3.91 -8.64 10.71
C LYS A 276 -4.78 -7.41 10.43
N GLY A 277 -5.01 -7.10 9.16
CA GLY A 277 -5.81 -5.97 8.74
C GLY A 277 -7.31 -6.25 8.81
N VAL A 278 -8.09 -5.23 9.15
CA VAL A 278 -9.55 -5.24 9.07
C VAL A 278 -10.03 -3.97 8.39
N ALA A 279 -11.03 -4.09 7.51
CA ALA A 279 -11.73 -2.99 6.87
C ALA A 279 -13.21 -3.36 6.69
N VAL A 280 -14.05 -2.35 6.41
CA VAL A 280 -15.49 -2.53 6.25
C VAL A 280 -15.92 -1.78 5.02
N ASP A 281 -16.77 -2.38 4.19
CA ASP A 281 -17.33 -1.75 3.00
C ASP A 281 -18.60 -0.92 3.30
N THR A 282 -19.20 -0.35 2.27
CA THR A 282 -20.41 0.48 2.44
C THR A 282 -21.66 -0.32 2.81
N ASP A 283 -21.65 -1.63 2.58
CA ASP A 283 -22.78 -2.53 2.94
C ASP A 283 -22.63 -3.06 4.36
N GLY A 284 -21.47 -2.82 4.98
CA GLY A 284 -21.13 -3.25 6.33
C GLY A 284 -20.47 -4.63 6.38
N ASP A 285 -20.08 -5.21 5.25
CA ASP A 285 -19.34 -6.45 5.23
C ASP A 285 -17.89 -6.24 5.70
N ILE A 286 -17.37 -7.20 6.47
CA ILE A 286 -16.13 -7.10 7.21
C ILE A 286 -15.05 -7.90 6.50
N TYR A 287 -14.00 -7.22 6.05
CA TYR A 287 -12.86 -7.79 5.34
C TYR A 287 -11.69 -7.98 6.30
N VAL A 288 -11.22 -9.19 6.44
CA VAL A 288 -10.10 -9.54 7.34
C VAL A 288 -8.96 -10.16 6.56
N VAL A 289 -7.80 -9.56 6.64
CA VAL A 289 -6.57 -10.14 6.08
C VAL A 289 -6.06 -11.22 7.02
N ASP A 290 -5.94 -12.45 6.54
CA ASP A 290 -5.22 -13.51 7.24
C ASP A 290 -3.85 -13.73 6.60
N GLY A 291 -2.81 -13.25 7.27
CA GLY A 291 -1.46 -13.25 6.73
C GLY A 291 -0.81 -14.62 6.61
N LEU A 292 -1.30 -15.68 7.28
CA LEU A 292 -0.76 -17.04 7.12
C LEU A 292 -1.54 -17.87 6.10
N TYR A 293 -2.79 -17.53 5.85
CA TYR A 293 -3.57 -18.16 4.78
C TYR A 293 -3.36 -17.48 3.43
N ASP A 294 -2.70 -16.31 3.41
CA ASP A 294 -2.52 -15.52 2.21
C ASP A 294 -3.86 -15.15 1.52
N VAL A 295 -4.87 -14.78 2.32
CA VAL A 295 -6.22 -14.47 1.84
C VAL A 295 -6.78 -13.23 2.53
N VAL A 296 -7.78 -12.65 1.90
CA VAL A 296 -8.76 -11.75 2.51
C VAL A 296 -10.06 -12.54 2.69
N GLN A 297 -10.54 -12.67 3.93
CA GLN A 297 -11.80 -13.31 4.26
C GLN A 297 -12.88 -12.24 4.48
N ILE A 298 -14.06 -12.42 3.93
CA ILE A 298 -15.17 -11.46 3.95
C ILE A 298 -16.31 -12.06 4.76
N PHE A 299 -16.78 -11.33 5.75
CA PHE A 299 -17.82 -11.76 6.68
C PHE A 299 -18.96 -10.74 6.72
N ASN A 300 -20.16 -11.21 6.94
CA ASN A 300 -21.27 -10.31 7.27
C ASN A 300 -21.16 -9.80 8.71
N GLN A 301 -22.08 -8.90 9.09
CA GLN A 301 -22.16 -8.34 10.44
C GLN A 301 -22.40 -9.38 11.54
N GLN A 302 -22.89 -10.57 11.23
CA GLN A 302 -23.09 -11.70 12.16
C GLN A 302 -21.82 -12.54 12.32
N GLY A 303 -20.75 -12.27 11.56
CA GLY A 303 -19.50 -13.01 11.55
C GLY A 303 -19.58 -14.33 10.76
N GLN A 304 -20.57 -14.45 9.87
CA GLN A 304 -20.66 -15.56 8.93
C GLN A 304 -19.80 -15.27 7.71
N LEU A 305 -18.99 -16.24 7.29
CA LEU A 305 -18.16 -16.13 6.12
C LEU A 305 -19.02 -16.04 4.86
N LEU A 306 -18.79 -15.02 4.04
CA LEU A 306 -19.44 -14.81 2.74
C LEU A 306 -18.54 -15.30 1.59
N LEU A 307 -17.27 -14.88 1.61
CA LEU A 307 -16.34 -15.10 0.51
C LEU A 307 -14.89 -15.05 1.04
N HIS A 308 -13.95 -15.61 0.30
CA HIS A 308 -12.54 -15.30 0.45
C HIS A 308 -11.91 -14.99 -0.91
N VAL A 309 -10.90 -14.13 -0.92
CA VAL A 309 -10.15 -13.69 -2.09
C VAL A 309 -8.68 -13.96 -1.87
N GLY A 310 -7.99 -14.43 -2.90
CA GLY A 310 -6.56 -14.65 -2.85
C GLY A 310 -6.15 -16.11 -2.75
N GLY A 311 -5.06 -16.33 -2.06
CA GLY A 311 -4.31 -17.58 -1.92
C GLY A 311 -2.82 -17.33 -2.12
N GLY A 312 -1.96 -18.23 -1.63
CA GLY A 312 -0.50 -18.06 -1.67
C GLY A 312 0.06 -17.95 -3.09
N GLY A 313 0.93 -16.96 -3.34
CA GLY A 313 1.63 -16.78 -4.61
C GLY A 313 1.96 -15.32 -4.94
N SER A 314 2.62 -15.12 -6.09
CA SER A 314 3.08 -13.81 -6.58
C SER A 314 2.26 -13.26 -7.76
N ASP A 315 1.40 -14.07 -8.38
CA ASP A 315 0.56 -13.63 -9.49
C ASP A 315 -0.46 -12.55 -9.05
N PRO A 316 -1.03 -11.77 -9.95
CA PRO A 316 -2.17 -10.91 -9.64
C PRO A 316 -3.29 -11.68 -8.96
N GLY A 317 -3.90 -11.11 -7.91
CA GLY A 317 -4.93 -11.74 -7.12
C GLY A 317 -4.44 -12.81 -6.13
N ARG A 318 -3.13 -13.10 -6.06
CA ARG A 318 -2.52 -13.94 -5.04
C ARG A 318 -1.69 -13.09 -4.09
N PHE A 319 -1.46 -13.57 -2.87
CA PHE A 319 -0.75 -12.85 -1.83
C PHE A 319 0.44 -13.63 -1.27
N TRP A 320 1.36 -12.90 -0.66
CA TRP A 320 2.41 -13.46 0.17
C TRP A 320 2.54 -12.66 1.45
N LEU A 321 2.07 -13.24 2.56
CA LEU A 321 2.01 -12.63 3.89
C LEU A 321 1.39 -11.21 3.87
N PRO A 322 0.18 -11.04 3.32
CA PRO A 322 -0.49 -9.74 3.28
C PRO A 322 -0.70 -9.20 4.70
N SER A 323 -0.84 -7.88 4.83
CA SER A 323 -0.95 -7.24 6.14
C SER A 323 -2.10 -6.24 6.24
N GLY A 324 -1.92 -5.01 5.77
CA GLY A 324 -2.92 -3.95 5.85
C GLY A 324 -3.98 -4.06 4.76
N ILE A 325 -5.17 -3.56 5.06
CA ILE A 325 -6.28 -3.43 4.11
C ILE A 325 -6.99 -2.12 4.36
N ALA A 326 -7.47 -1.49 3.29
CA ALA A 326 -8.39 -0.36 3.36
C ALA A 326 -9.47 -0.52 2.29
N ILE A 327 -10.64 0.04 2.55
CA ILE A 327 -11.74 0.12 1.59
C ILE A 327 -12.19 1.57 1.55
N ASP A 328 -12.32 2.13 0.35
CA ASP A 328 -12.79 3.51 0.17
C ASP A 328 -14.32 3.57 -0.01
N GLN A 329 -14.84 4.79 -0.05
CA GLN A 329 -16.27 5.06 -0.21
C GLN A 329 -16.88 4.57 -1.54
N HIS A 330 -16.05 4.14 -2.49
CA HIS A 330 -16.45 3.57 -3.76
C HIS A 330 -16.30 2.04 -3.77
N ASN A 331 -16.10 1.45 -2.58
CA ASN A 331 -15.87 0.02 -2.40
C ASN A 331 -14.67 -0.52 -3.20
N ARG A 332 -13.62 0.31 -3.40
CA ARG A 332 -12.32 -0.17 -3.83
C ARG A 332 -11.56 -0.69 -2.62
N ILE A 333 -11.01 -1.87 -2.78
CA ILE A 333 -10.32 -2.62 -1.74
C ILE A 333 -8.82 -2.57 -2.05
N TYR A 334 -8.03 -2.11 -1.11
CA TYR A 334 -6.58 -1.98 -1.21
C TYR A 334 -5.94 -2.93 -0.21
N VAL A 335 -5.09 -3.85 -0.68
CA VAL A 335 -4.43 -4.85 0.19
C VAL A 335 -2.92 -4.70 0.10
N ALA A 336 -2.27 -4.46 1.23
CA ALA A 336 -0.81 -4.44 1.33
C ALA A 336 -0.28 -5.88 1.26
N ASP A 337 0.24 -6.26 0.10
CA ASP A 337 0.81 -7.57 -0.22
C ASP A 337 2.31 -7.54 0.09
N THR A 338 2.62 -7.67 1.40
CA THR A 338 3.87 -7.26 2.03
C THR A 338 5.10 -7.87 1.39
N TYR A 339 5.12 -9.18 1.15
CA TYR A 339 6.29 -9.89 0.63
C TYR A 339 6.31 -10.00 -0.91
N ASN A 340 5.23 -9.60 -1.57
CA ASN A 340 5.22 -9.36 -3.02
C ASN A 340 5.54 -7.90 -3.36
N HIS A 341 5.89 -7.06 -2.37
CA HIS A 341 6.37 -5.69 -2.55
C HIS A 341 5.38 -4.80 -3.31
N ARG A 342 4.08 -4.92 -3.04
CA ARG A 342 3.03 -4.21 -3.76
C ARG A 342 1.80 -3.95 -2.89
N VAL A 343 0.93 -3.07 -3.37
CA VAL A 343 -0.46 -2.98 -2.94
C VAL A 343 -1.33 -3.44 -4.10
N GLN A 344 -2.22 -4.40 -3.88
CA GLN A 344 -3.20 -4.84 -4.87
C GLN A 344 -4.52 -4.12 -4.67
N ILE A 345 -5.19 -3.82 -5.77
CA ILE A 345 -6.44 -3.05 -5.82
C ILE A 345 -7.52 -3.93 -6.43
N PHE A 346 -8.62 -4.07 -5.70
CA PHE A 346 -9.80 -4.80 -6.13
C PHE A 346 -11.01 -3.87 -6.10
N GLN A 347 -12.10 -4.28 -6.77
CA GLN A 347 -13.38 -3.59 -6.78
C GLN A 347 -14.47 -4.55 -6.30
N LEU A 348 -15.28 -4.12 -5.34
CA LEU A 348 -16.55 -4.78 -5.04
C LEU A 348 -17.54 -4.48 -6.19
N LEU A 349 -18.12 -5.52 -6.74
CA LEU A 349 -19.10 -5.43 -7.80
C LEU A 349 -20.52 -5.36 -7.23
N PRO A 350 -21.44 -4.64 -7.88
CA PRO A 350 -22.86 -4.62 -7.48
C PRO A 350 -23.45 -6.02 -7.41
N GLY A 351 -24.34 -6.24 -6.47
CA GLY A 351 -25.07 -7.49 -6.36
C GLY A 351 -26.03 -7.72 -7.52
N PRO A 352 -26.49 -8.97 -7.74
CA PRO A 352 -27.41 -9.30 -8.84
C PRO A 352 -28.76 -8.55 -8.82
N ALA A 353 -29.13 -7.95 -7.67
CA ALA A 353 -30.37 -7.20 -7.51
C ALA A 353 -30.25 -5.70 -7.83
N GLU A 354 -29.04 -5.21 -8.11
CA GLU A 354 -28.75 -3.79 -8.37
C GLU A 354 -28.39 -3.50 -9.84
N GLN A 355 -28.54 -4.51 -10.74
CA GLN A 355 -28.29 -4.38 -12.18
C GLN A 355 -29.56 -4.06 -12.97
#